data_77aa962ee833ab704a35d3308bd4e33a
#
_entry.id   77aa962ee833ab704a35d3308bd4e33a
#
_cell.length_a   1.000
_cell.length_b   1.000
_cell.length_c   1.000
_cell.angle_alpha   90.00
_cell.angle_beta   90.00
_cell.angle_gamma   90.00
#
_symmetry.space_group_name_H-M   'P 1'
#
loop_
_entity.id
_entity.type
_entity.pdbx_description
1 polymer ?
#
loop_
_entity_poly.entity_id
_entity_poly.type
_entity_poly.pdbx_seq_one_letter_code
_entity_poly.pdbx_strand_id
1 'polypeptide(L)'
;MKILTTLIVTASIAAVISGCTSQPSVATAAKLDLNQVCSVEKSGINSVITTAAEYNAIAKAEGVEFMRLGMTASQYVEAVQAGIKSGAKTIEIVDKKKKVTGTMDITEAAQRACRFAVVALQQKDEAKTFWKQSMPGVGIKY
;
A
#
# COMPACT_ATOMS: atom_id res chain seq x y z
N MET A 1 -42.22 20.83 43.09
CA MET A 1 -42.45 20.06 41.87
C MET A 1 -41.07 19.67 41.30
N LYS A 2 -40.69 18.38 41.42
CA LYS A 2 -39.41 17.85 40.89
C LYS A 2 -39.71 17.18 39.56
N ILE A 3 -39.19 17.70 38.46
CA ILE A 3 -39.33 17.13 37.14
C ILE A 3 -38.16 16.14 36.94
N LEU A 4 -38.51 14.86 36.90
CA LEU A 4 -37.58 13.77 36.61
C LEU A 4 -37.40 13.70 35.09
N THR A 5 -36.22 14.04 34.59
CA THR A 5 -35.87 13.89 33.16
C THR A 5 -35.29 12.51 32.95
N THR A 6 -36.04 11.63 32.33
CA THR A 6 -35.62 10.27 31.95
C THR A 6 -34.75 10.32 30.71
N LEU A 7 -33.46 9.98 30.84
CA LEU A 7 -32.51 9.87 29.74
C LEU A 7 -32.72 8.49 29.07
N ILE A 8 -33.24 8.50 27.87
CA ILE A 8 -33.33 7.30 27.02
C ILE A 8 -31.98 7.12 26.30
N VAL A 9 -31.20 6.14 26.73
CA VAL A 9 -29.96 5.72 26.05
C VAL A 9 -30.37 4.74 24.95
N THR A 10 -30.38 5.19 23.70
CA THR A 10 -30.53 4.31 22.54
C THR A 10 -29.17 3.68 22.23
N ALA A 11 -29.01 2.42 22.55
CA ALA A 11 -27.86 1.60 22.14
C ALA A 11 -27.97 1.29 20.64
N SER A 12 -27.15 1.96 19.84
CA SER A 12 -26.98 1.64 18.42
C SER A 12 -26.12 0.39 18.29
N ILE A 13 -26.71 -0.73 17.92
CA ILE A 13 -26.01 -1.97 17.56
C ILE A 13 -25.38 -1.73 16.19
N ALA A 14 -24.08 -1.45 16.14
CA ALA A 14 -23.32 -1.47 14.91
C ALA A 14 -23.17 -2.93 14.46
N ALA A 15 -23.87 -3.32 13.40
CA ALA A 15 -23.69 -4.59 12.73
C ALA A 15 -22.27 -4.60 12.12
N VAL A 16 -21.34 -5.32 12.74
CA VAL A 16 -20.02 -5.60 12.17
C VAL A 16 -20.24 -6.59 11.04
N ILE A 17 -20.25 -6.10 9.81
CA ILE A 17 -20.18 -6.94 8.62
C ILE A 17 -18.76 -7.48 8.57
N SER A 18 -18.56 -8.69 9.09
CA SER A 18 -17.33 -9.46 8.95
C SER A 18 -17.19 -9.91 7.50
N GLY A 19 -16.82 -8.98 6.61
CA GLY A 19 -16.24 -9.35 5.33
C GLY A 19 -14.89 -10.01 5.62
N CYS A 20 -14.67 -11.24 5.15
CA CYS A 20 -13.36 -11.89 5.13
C CYS A 20 -12.43 -11.09 4.22
N THR A 21 -11.93 -9.96 4.68
CA THR A 21 -10.79 -9.29 4.06
C THR A 21 -9.56 -10.08 4.50
N SER A 22 -8.98 -10.85 3.59
CA SER A 22 -7.69 -11.51 3.84
C SER A 22 -6.69 -10.44 4.28
N GLN A 23 -6.10 -10.61 5.46
CA GLN A 23 -5.10 -9.67 5.97
C GLN A 23 -3.97 -9.50 4.95
N PRO A 24 -3.49 -8.26 4.74
CA PRO A 24 -2.33 -8.00 3.90
C PRO A 24 -1.13 -8.86 4.34
N SER A 25 -0.50 -9.53 3.41
CA SER A 25 0.68 -10.40 3.63
C SER A 25 1.48 -10.54 2.34
N VAL A 26 2.68 -11.11 2.41
CA VAL A 26 3.47 -11.44 1.21
C VAL A 26 2.68 -12.37 0.29
N ALA A 27 2.04 -13.39 0.84
CA ALA A 27 1.27 -14.37 0.06
C ALA A 27 0.01 -13.76 -0.58
N THR A 28 -0.62 -12.79 0.06
CA THR A 28 -1.74 -12.05 -0.54
C THR A 28 -1.26 -11.09 -1.61
N ALA A 29 -0.12 -10.40 -1.40
CA ALA A 29 0.49 -9.53 -2.41
C ALA A 29 0.80 -10.28 -3.70
N ALA A 30 1.31 -11.51 -3.60
CA ALA A 30 1.67 -12.35 -4.76
C ALA A 30 0.48 -12.63 -5.71
N LYS A 31 -0.74 -12.54 -5.21
CA LYS A 31 -1.98 -12.83 -5.97
C LYS A 31 -2.69 -11.58 -6.48
N LEU A 32 -2.20 -10.38 -6.15
CA LEU A 32 -2.87 -9.14 -6.53
C LEU A 32 -2.64 -8.79 -8.00
N ASP A 33 -3.73 -8.41 -8.68
CA ASP A 33 -3.66 -7.76 -9.98
C ASP A 33 -3.38 -6.26 -9.79
N LEU A 34 -2.16 -5.85 -10.13
CA LEU A 34 -1.71 -4.46 -10.05
C LEU A 34 -2.57 -3.48 -10.86
N ASN A 35 -3.12 -3.94 -11.99
CA ASN A 35 -3.96 -3.11 -12.85
C ASN A 35 -5.34 -2.89 -12.27
N GLN A 36 -5.71 -3.68 -11.26
CA GLN A 36 -6.94 -3.51 -10.51
C GLN A 36 -6.70 -2.70 -9.25
N VAL A 37 -5.81 -3.18 -8.36
CA VAL A 37 -5.66 -2.62 -7.01
C VAL A 37 -4.90 -1.30 -6.98
N CYS A 38 -3.98 -1.07 -7.94
CA CYS A 38 -3.16 0.14 -8.04
C CYS A 38 -3.66 1.12 -9.13
N SER A 39 -4.85 0.94 -9.69
CA SER A 39 -5.45 1.88 -10.62
C SER A 39 -6.35 2.87 -9.86
N VAL A 40 -6.02 4.15 -9.93
CA VAL A 40 -6.84 5.21 -9.32
C VAL A 40 -8.20 5.34 -10.02
N GLU A 41 -8.26 5.08 -11.32
CA GLU A 41 -9.50 5.09 -12.09
C GLU A 41 -10.49 4.02 -11.64
N LYS A 42 -9.99 2.85 -11.23
CA LYS A 42 -10.82 1.71 -10.83
C LYS A 42 -11.13 1.71 -9.33
N SER A 43 -10.17 2.05 -8.50
CA SER A 43 -10.24 1.88 -7.05
C SER A 43 -10.36 3.20 -6.28
N GLY A 44 -10.11 4.34 -6.93
CA GLY A 44 -10.04 5.65 -6.30
C GLY A 44 -8.72 5.88 -5.55
N ILE A 45 -8.29 7.15 -5.46
CA ILE A 45 -6.98 7.51 -4.92
C ILE A 45 -6.81 7.11 -3.44
N ASN A 46 -7.87 7.22 -2.63
CA ASN A 46 -7.81 6.86 -1.22
C ASN A 46 -7.60 5.36 -1.01
N SER A 47 -8.28 4.51 -1.80
CA SER A 47 -8.09 3.06 -1.75
C SER A 47 -6.69 2.67 -2.21
N VAL A 48 -6.21 3.25 -3.32
CA VAL A 48 -4.88 2.98 -3.86
C VAL A 48 -3.79 3.34 -2.85
N ILE A 49 -3.88 4.51 -2.18
CA ILE A 49 -2.86 4.93 -1.22
C ILE A 49 -2.94 4.15 0.10
N THR A 50 -4.12 3.72 0.51
CA THR A 50 -4.28 2.81 1.66
C THR A 50 -3.62 1.46 1.36
N THR A 51 -3.90 0.87 0.22
CA THR A 51 -3.23 -0.36 -0.24
C THR A 51 -1.71 -0.18 -0.29
N ALA A 52 -1.23 0.95 -0.84
CA ALA A 52 0.19 1.27 -0.86
C ALA A 52 0.80 1.29 0.55
N ALA A 53 0.14 1.95 1.51
CA ALA A 53 0.63 2.06 2.88
C ALA A 53 0.69 0.70 3.59
N GLU A 54 -0.36 -0.11 3.46
CA GLU A 54 -0.46 -1.44 4.08
C GLU A 54 0.62 -2.40 3.55
N TYR A 55 0.74 -2.53 2.23
CA TYR A 55 1.74 -3.42 1.64
C TYR A 55 3.17 -2.91 1.78
N ASN A 56 3.37 -1.58 1.81
CA ASN A 56 4.69 -1.02 2.07
C ASN A 56 5.15 -1.23 3.52
N ALA A 57 4.24 -1.21 4.49
CA ALA A 57 4.57 -1.57 5.87
C ALA A 57 5.12 -3.00 5.96
N ILE A 58 4.52 -3.93 5.22
CA ILE A 58 5.00 -5.31 5.11
C ILE A 58 6.35 -5.35 4.38
N ALA A 59 6.50 -4.65 3.25
CA ALA A 59 7.75 -4.59 2.51
C ALA A 59 8.92 -4.07 3.36
N LYS A 60 8.67 -3.07 4.21
CA LYS A 60 9.65 -2.57 5.20
C LYS A 60 10.01 -3.64 6.23
N ALA A 61 9.02 -4.29 6.82
CA ALA A 61 9.23 -5.34 7.81
C ALA A 61 10.03 -6.53 7.22
N GLU A 62 9.80 -6.81 5.93
CA GLU A 62 10.47 -7.86 5.17
C GLU A 62 11.83 -7.43 4.57
N GLY A 63 12.25 -6.17 4.78
CA GLY A 63 13.53 -5.63 4.31
C GLY A 63 13.62 -5.44 2.79
N VAL A 64 12.49 -5.31 2.11
CA VAL A 64 12.40 -5.18 0.64
C VAL A 64 11.71 -3.89 0.18
N GLU A 65 11.70 -2.86 1.02
CA GLU A 65 11.12 -1.57 0.62
C GLU A 65 11.78 -1.03 -0.65
N PHE A 66 10.97 -0.68 -1.62
CA PHE A 66 11.42 -0.19 -2.91
C PHE A 66 11.82 1.29 -2.87
N MET A 67 12.89 1.64 -3.59
CA MET A 67 13.35 3.02 -3.77
C MET A 67 13.50 3.33 -5.26
N ARG A 68 12.96 4.46 -5.70
CA ARG A 68 13.14 4.96 -7.06
C ARG A 68 13.23 6.49 -7.08
N LEU A 69 14.04 7.03 -7.98
CA LEU A 69 14.26 8.48 -8.13
C LEU A 69 14.72 9.18 -6.85
N GLY A 70 15.36 8.42 -5.93
CA GLY A 70 15.81 8.95 -4.65
C GLY A 70 14.79 8.89 -3.52
N MET A 71 13.52 8.55 -3.80
CA MET A 71 12.46 8.37 -2.80
C MET A 71 12.18 6.90 -2.54
N THR A 72 11.90 6.56 -1.29
CA THR A 72 11.38 5.25 -0.90
C THR A 72 9.87 5.18 -1.13
N ALA A 73 9.31 3.98 -1.15
CA ALA A 73 7.85 3.81 -1.21
C ALA A 73 7.14 4.50 -0.04
N SER A 74 7.73 4.50 1.17
CA SER A 74 7.21 5.26 2.34
C SER A 74 7.10 6.75 2.05
N GLN A 75 8.15 7.35 1.47
CA GLN A 75 8.14 8.78 1.15
C GLN A 75 7.11 9.14 0.10
N TYR A 76 6.89 8.29 -0.89
CA TYR A 76 5.77 8.46 -1.84
C TYR A 76 4.42 8.40 -1.14
N VAL A 77 4.20 7.44 -0.25
CA VAL A 77 2.94 7.31 0.52
C VAL A 77 2.70 8.56 1.36
N GLU A 78 3.70 9.02 2.11
CA GLU A 78 3.61 10.22 2.96
C GLU A 78 3.30 11.49 2.13
N ALA A 79 4.02 11.69 1.02
CA ALA A 79 3.82 12.84 0.14
C ALA A 79 2.41 12.86 -0.48
N VAL A 80 1.93 11.71 -0.93
CA VAL A 80 0.57 11.59 -1.50
C VAL A 80 -0.49 11.83 -0.44
N GLN A 81 -0.34 11.25 0.77
CA GLN A 81 -1.29 11.47 1.87
C GLN A 81 -1.35 12.94 2.29
N ALA A 82 -0.20 13.61 2.35
CA ALA A 82 -0.13 15.04 2.64
C ALA A 82 -0.79 15.86 1.52
N GLY A 83 -0.52 15.51 0.26
CA GLY A 83 -1.12 16.13 -0.91
C GLY A 83 -2.65 16.00 -0.95
N ILE A 84 -3.18 14.81 -0.66
CA ILE A 84 -4.64 14.58 -0.57
C ILE A 84 -5.26 15.49 0.52
N LYS A 85 -4.63 15.55 1.70
CA LYS A 85 -5.13 16.39 2.81
C LYS A 85 -5.13 17.88 2.49
N SER A 86 -4.15 18.36 1.72
CA SER A 86 -4.03 19.76 1.32
C SER A 86 -4.78 20.11 0.03
N GLY A 87 -5.35 19.13 -0.68
CA GLY A 87 -5.97 19.31 -1.98
C GLY A 87 -4.97 19.60 -3.11
N ALA A 88 -3.68 19.22 -2.92
CA ALA A 88 -2.65 19.41 -3.94
C ALA A 88 -2.88 18.48 -5.14
N LYS A 89 -2.56 18.97 -6.34
CA LYS A 89 -2.64 18.16 -7.57
C LYS A 89 -1.32 17.44 -7.89
N THR A 90 -0.23 17.90 -7.31
CA THR A 90 1.11 17.36 -7.54
C THR A 90 1.84 17.18 -6.21
N ILE A 91 2.81 16.28 -6.21
CA ILE A 91 3.79 16.12 -5.11
C ILE A 91 5.18 16.50 -5.60
N GLU A 92 6.05 16.87 -4.67
CA GLU A 92 7.47 17.08 -4.95
C GLU A 92 8.24 15.76 -4.93
N ILE A 93 9.13 15.59 -5.90
CA ILE A 93 10.08 14.49 -5.96
C ILE A 93 11.39 14.98 -5.40
N VAL A 94 11.92 14.30 -4.40
CA VAL A 94 13.19 14.66 -3.75
C VAL A 94 14.23 13.58 -3.98
N ASP A 95 15.49 13.99 -4.03
CA ASP A 95 16.64 13.08 -4.08
C ASP A 95 17.03 12.59 -2.66
N LYS A 96 18.07 11.75 -2.59
CA LYS A 96 18.62 11.25 -1.31
C LYS A 96 19.09 12.35 -0.36
N LYS A 97 19.39 13.54 -0.89
CA LYS A 97 19.81 14.73 -0.13
C LYS A 97 18.63 15.64 0.23
N LYS A 98 17.40 15.17 0.00
CA LYS A 98 16.13 15.92 0.20
C LYS A 98 16.02 17.18 -0.68
N LYS A 99 16.77 17.26 -1.78
CA LYS A 99 16.64 18.34 -2.76
C LYS A 99 15.50 18.01 -3.73
N VAL A 100 14.62 18.97 -3.97
CA VAL A 100 13.56 18.84 -4.96
C VAL A 100 14.18 18.73 -6.35
N THR A 101 13.86 17.67 -7.06
CA THR A 101 14.34 17.35 -8.40
C THR A 101 13.25 17.44 -9.47
N GLY A 102 11.99 17.56 -9.06
CA GLY A 102 10.86 17.68 -9.93
C GLY A 102 9.53 17.58 -9.19
N THR A 103 8.46 17.55 -9.95
CA THR A 103 7.09 17.32 -9.45
C THR A 103 6.44 16.16 -10.21
N MET A 104 5.44 15.55 -9.61
CA MET A 104 4.68 14.46 -10.20
C MET A 104 3.19 14.64 -9.87
N ASP A 105 2.32 14.28 -10.80
CA ASP A 105 0.88 14.25 -10.55
C ASP A 105 0.55 13.32 -9.38
N ILE A 106 -0.38 13.75 -8.52
CA ILE A 106 -0.70 13.02 -7.28
C ILE A 106 -1.32 11.65 -7.57
N THR A 107 -2.08 11.53 -8.67
CA THR A 107 -2.67 10.27 -9.12
C THR A 107 -1.59 9.29 -9.57
N GLU A 108 -0.63 9.78 -10.37
CA GLU A 108 0.50 8.99 -10.82
C GLU A 108 1.37 8.56 -9.63
N ALA A 109 1.62 9.46 -8.68
CA ALA A 109 2.39 9.17 -7.49
C ALA A 109 1.72 8.11 -6.60
N ALA A 110 0.39 8.16 -6.42
CA ALA A 110 -0.36 7.15 -5.69
C ALA A 110 -0.27 5.77 -6.36
N GLN A 111 -0.44 5.71 -7.68
CA GLN A 111 -0.30 4.46 -8.44
C GLN A 111 1.11 3.89 -8.34
N ARG A 112 2.14 4.74 -8.41
CA ARG A 112 3.54 4.32 -8.25
C ARG A 112 3.82 3.78 -6.85
N ALA A 113 3.38 4.48 -5.81
CA ALA A 113 3.54 4.03 -4.43
C ALA A 113 2.94 2.62 -4.23
N CYS A 114 1.72 2.41 -4.73
CA CYS A 114 1.05 1.13 -4.66
C CYS A 114 1.81 0.03 -5.43
N ARG A 115 2.20 0.30 -6.67
CA ARG A 115 2.95 -0.66 -7.48
C ARG A 115 4.29 -1.02 -6.84
N PHE A 116 5.03 -0.04 -6.29
CA PHE A 116 6.30 -0.30 -5.62
C PHE A 116 6.14 -1.20 -4.40
N ALA A 117 5.12 -0.94 -3.58
CA ALA A 117 4.86 -1.73 -2.40
C ALA A 117 4.49 -3.19 -2.74
N VAL A 118 3.56 -3.37 -3.67
CA VAL A 118 3.07 -4.72 -4.03
C VAL A 118 4.11 -5.49 -4.83
N VAL A 119 4.76 -4.88 -5.83
CA VAL A 119 5.80 -5.54 -6.66
C VAL A 119 6.99 -5.99 -5.82
N ALA A 120 7.43 -5.20 -4.83
CA ALA A 120 8.51 -5.61 -3.94
C ALA A 120 8.21 -6.94 -3.23
N LEU A 121 6.97 -7.14 -2.79
CA LEU A 121 6.53 -8.37 -2.15
C LEU A 121 6.31 -9.51 -3.13
N GLN A 122 5.81 -9.23 -4.33
CA GLN A 122 5.69 -10.22 -5.41
C GLN A 122 7.05 -10.77 -5.80
N GLN A 123 8.03 -9.90 -6.02
CA GLN A 123 9.41 -10.30 -6.34
C GLN A 123 10.06 -11.09 -5.19
N LYS A 124 9.77 -10.74 -3.93
CA LYS A 124 10.24 -11.52 -2.79
C LYS A 124 9.65 -12.93 -2.76
N ASP A 125 8.37 -13.07 -3.08
CA ASP A 125 7.71 -14.37 -3.13
C ASP A 125 8.25 -15.23 -4.29
N GLU A 126 8.39 -14.64 -5.46
CA GLU A 126 9.00 -15.29 -6.63
C GLU A 126 10.44 -15.74 -6.35
N ALA A 127 11.23 -14.91 -5.68
CA ALA A 127 12.62 -15.26 -5.35
C ALA A 127 12.71 -16.51 -4.47
N LYS A 128 11.73 -16.78 -3.60
CA LYS A 128 11.71 -18.00 -2.77
C LYS A 128 11.61 -19.29 -3.60
N THR A 129 10.97 -19.21 -4.75
CA THR A 129 10.78 -20.37 -5.64
C THR A 129 11.86 -20.43 -6.71
N PHE A 130 12.21 -19.29 -7.28
CA PHE A 130 13.15 -19.19 -8.40
C PHE A 130 14.57 -19.67 -8.04
N TRP A 131 15.07 -19.30 -6.86
CA TRP A 131 16.41 -19.72 -6.44
C TRP A 131 16.50 -21.25 -6.24
N LYS A 132 15.40 -21.90 -5.81
CA LYS A 132 15.34 -23.38 -5.71
C LYS A 132 15.45 -24.08 -7.06
N GLN A 133 14.90 -23.45 -8.10
CA GLN A 133 14.98 -23.97 -9.48
C GLN A 133 16.36 -23.71 -10.10
N SER A 134 17.08 -22.70 -9.63
CA SER A 134 18.39 -22.29 -10.17
C SER A 134 19.56 -23.01 -9.51
N MET A 135 19.35 -23.79 -8.43
CA MET A 135 20.40 -24.57 -7.81
C MET A 135 20.67 -25.87 -8.57
N PRO A 136 21.91 -26.11 -9.05
CA PRO A 136 22.28 -27.39 -9.64
C PRO A 136 22.06 -28.53 -8.62
N GLY A 137 21.22 -29.50 -8.95
CA GLY A 137 20.99 -30.71 -8.13
C GLY A 137 19.78 -30.66 -7.20
N VAL A 138 19.04 -29.53 -7.09
CA VAL A 138 17.80 -29.49 -6.32
C VAL A 138 16.61 -29.57 -7.28
N GLY A 139 16.03 -30.75 -7.41
CA GLY A 139 14.73 -30.95 -8.06
C GLY A 139 14.71 -31.45 -9.48
N ILE A 140 15.85 -31.78 -10.07
CA ILE A 140 15.85 -32.52 -11.35
C ILE A 140 15.88 -34.03 -11.01
N LYS A 141 14.71 -34.64 -10.95
CA LYS A 141 14.58 -36.09 -11.09
C LYS A 141 14.72 -36.36 -12.58
N TYR A 142 15.85 -36.98 -12.95
CA TYR A 142 16.03 -37.59 -14.26
C TYR A 142 15.12 -38.81 -14.42
#